data_8c689f0b3cd4566b3a4e071db7d10d84
#
_entry.id   8c689f0b3cd4566b3a4e071db7d10d84
#
_cell.length_a   1.000
_cell.length_b   1.000
_cell.length_c   1.000
_cell.angle_alpha   90.00
_cell.angle_beta   90.00
_cell.angle_gamma   90.00
#
_symmetry.space_group_name_H-M   'P 1'
#
loop_
_entity.id
_entity.type
_entity.pdbx_description
1 polymer ?
#
loop_
_entity_poly.entity_id
_entity_poly.type
_entity_poly.pdbx_seq_one_letter_code
_entity_poly.pdbx_strand_id
1 'polypeptide(L)'
;MKRCSVGGQAVLEGVMMKNPAGGLAMAVRKSDNSIVTEYTKTQTKAKKGTFWGLPIVRGTVMFVEALTTGMKATTRSAELFGEGFDEEPTKFEKWLAEKFNKSAMDIALGVAVVLAVVLAVGLFVLLPSLVSQFIPWGEGTPTILKSLTEGVTRLIIFLGYISVIALMKDVKRLYMYHGAEHKTIACYEHEAELTPENAMRYSRLHPRCGTNYLFLVMAVSILFFAILPYSENFFIRFLTRLLFLPLVAGLSYEVLKLAASSDSLLARIVRAPGMGLQYLTTREPTPDMIEVAIKAFNLAMYPETAENRAEAAESSEAAETASQAEPTKEEQK
;
A
#
# COMPACT_ATOMS: atom_id res chain seq x y z
N MET A 1 -5.17 -18.90 -19.14
CA MET A 1 -4.97 -17.58 -18.49
C MET A 1 -3.49 -17.27 -18.44
N LYS A 2 -3.08 -16.20 -19.05
CA LYS A 2 -1.70 -15.69 -18.98
C LYS A 2 -1.47 -15.07 -17.59
N ARG A 3 -0.43 -15.50 -16.87
CA ARG A 3 -0.14 -14.86 -15.58
C ARG A 3 0.55 -13.51 -15.81
N CYS A 4 -0.08 -12.43 -15.34
CA CYS A 4 0.54 -11.12 -15.33
C CYS A 4 1.45 -10.97 -14.11
N SER A 5 2.64 -10.45 -14.31
CA SER A 5 3.59 -10.16 -13.24
C SER A 5 3.61 -8.68 -12.83
N VAL A 6 2.78 -7.86 -13.47
CA VAL A 6 2.54 -6.47 -13.05
C VAL A 6 1.61 -6.49 -11.84
N GLY A 7 1.91 -5.69 -10.86
CA GLY A 7 1.05 -5.38 -9.72
C GLY A 7 1.00 -3.89 -9.53
N GLY A 8 -0.03 -3.37 -8.89
CA GLY A 8 -0.20 -1.94 -8.73
C GLY A 8 -0.64 -1.53 -7.33
N GLN A 9 -0.99 -0.26 -7.24
CA GLN A 9 -1.55 0.39 -6.09
C GLN A 9 -2.43 1.54 -6.57
N ALA A 10 -3.63 1.65 -6.02
CA ALA A 10 -4.42 2.86 -6.19
C ALA A 10 -3.75 4.05 -5.51
N VAL A 11 -3.80 5.19 -6.18
CA VAL A 11 -3.33 6.49 -5.67
C VAL A 11 -4.46 7.52 -5.81
N LEU A 12 -4.23 8.75 -5.40
CA LEU A 12 -5.24 9.80 -5.53
C LEU A 12 -5.56 10.02 -7.02
N GLU A 13 -6.84 9.86 -7.38
CA GLU A 13 -7.37 10.00 -8.75
C GLU A 13 -6.61 9.19 -9.81
N GLY A 14 -5.96 8.08 -9.39
CA GLY A 14 -5.11 7.33 -10.30
C GLY A 14 -4.71 5.94 -9.87
N VAL A 15 -3.87 5.34 -10.69
CA VAL A 15 -3.28 4.02 -10.45
C VAL A 15 -1.78 4.06 -10.76
N MET A 16 -1.00 3.47 -9.86
CA MET A 16 0.40 3.17 -10.08
C MET A 16 0.55 1.68 -10.39
N MET A 17 1.27 1.33 -11.45
CA MET A 17 1.60 -0.04 -11.84
C MET A 17 3.10 -0.27 -11.78
N LYS A 18 3.53 -1.40 -11.24
CA LYS A 18 4.93 -1.79 -11.13
C LYS A 18 5.22 -3.01 -12.00
N ASN A 19 6.18 -2.86 -12.92
CA ASN A 19 6.68 -3.96 -13.73
C ASN A 19 7.81 -4.70 -12.97
N PRO A 20 7.90 -6.04 -13.03
CA PRO A 20 8.99 -6.82 -12.46
C PRO A 20 10.38 -6.44 -12.97
N ALA A 21 10.48 -5.90 -14.18
CA ALA A 21 11.74 -5.38 -14.72
C ALA A 21 12.23 -4.08 -14.06
N GLY A 22 11.46 -3.52 -13.10
CA GLY A 22 11.82 -2.33 -12.33
C GLY A 22 11.21 -1.03 -12.87
N GLY A 23 10.26 -1.10 -13.80
CA GLY A 23 9.46 0.05 -14.22
C GLY A 23 8.31 0.34 -13.27
N LEU A 24 8.09 1.59 -12.96
CA LEU A 24 6.96 2.10 -12.21
C LEU A 24 6.25 3.14 -13.07
N ALA A 25 5.04 2.81 -13.49
CA ALA A 25 4.18 3.67 -14.29
C ALA A 25 3.04 4.19 -13.42
N MET A 26 2.73 5.46 -13.52
CA MET A 26 1.61 6.09 -12.83
C MET A 26 0.75 6.81 -13.86
N ALA A 27 -0.56 6.72 -13.70
CA ALA A 27 -1.53 7.52 -14.44
C ALA A 27 -2.50 8.15 -13.46
N VAL A 28 -2.74 9.45 -13.59
CA VAL A 28 -3.61 10.26 -12.73
C VAL A 28 -4.55 11.09 -13.60
N ARG A 29 -5.83 11.10 -13.27
CA ARG A 29 -6.82 11.98 -13.90
C ARG A 29 -6.84 13.31 -13.15
N LYS A 30 -6.52 14.38 -13.85
CA LYS A 30 -6.55 15.74 -13.31
C LYS A 30 -7.97 16.28 -13.18
N SER A 31 -8.11 17.41 -12.51
CA SER A 31 -9.40 18.11 -12.34
C SER A 31 -9.99 18.62 -13.67
N ASP A 32 -9.17 18.83 -14.70
CA ASP A 32 -9.58 19.19 -16.07
C ASP A 32 -9.98 17.96 -16.93
N ASN A 33 -10.08 16.76 -16.34
CA ASN A 33 -10.32 15.48 -16.99
C ASN A 33 -9.18 14.94 -17.87
N SER A 34 -8.08 15.63 -18.03
CA SER A 34 -6.89 15.09 -18.71
C SER A 34 -6.25 13.96 -17.87
N ILE A 35 -5.62 13.00 -18.55
CA ILE A 35 -4.88 11.93 -17.87
C ILE A 35 -3.39 12.18 -18.11
N VAL A 36 -2.68 12.39 -17.01
CA VAL A 36 -1.23 12.56 -17.00
C VAL A 36 -0.58 11.23 -16.63
N THR A 37 0.50 10.88 -17.33
CA THR A 37 1.23 9.64 -17.12
C THR A 37 2.69 9.93 -16.78
N GLU A 38 3.25 9.19 -15.83
CA GLU A 38 4.68 9.26 -15.48
C GLU A 38 5.30 7.87 -15.43
N TYR A 39 6.53 7.74 -15.90
CA TYR A 39 7.30 6.51 -15.84
C TYR A 39 8.64 6.71 -15.15
N THR A 40 8.91 5.90 -14.13
CA THR A 40 10.16 5.95 -13.37
C THR A 40 10.80 4.56 -13.30
N LYS A 41 12.10 4.47 -13.57
CA LYS A 41 12.87 3.23 -13.35
C LYS A 41 13.21 3.12 -11.86
N THR A 42 12.82 2.01 -11.25
CA THR A 42 13.14 1.71 -9.85
C THR A 42 13.92 0.40 -9.76
N GLN A 43 14.79 0.29 -8.77
CA GLN A 43 15.52 -0.93 -8.50
C GLN A 43 15.30 -1.37 -7.06
N THR A 44 14.98 -2.66 -6.89
CA THR A 44 14.91 -3.24 -5.54
C THR A 44 16.32 -3.45 -4.96
N LYS A 45 16.45 -3.25 -3.65
CA LYS A 45 17.64 -3.61 -2.87
C LYS A 45 17.68 -5.12 -2.59
N ALA A 46 16.54 -5.81 -2.64
CA ALA A 46 16.41 -7.25 -2.39
C ALA A 46 16.90 -8.10 -3.59
N LYS A 47 18.12 -7.85 -4.09
CA LYS A 47 18.69 -8.58 -5.22
C LYS A 47 19.14 -9.99 -4.79
N LYS A 48 18.91 -10.99 -5.67
CA LYS A 48 19.44 -12.35 -5.44
C LYS A 48 20.97 -12.33 -5.29
N GLY A 49 21.48 -13.13 -4.36
CA GLY A 49 22.93 -13.20 -4.08
C GLY A 49 23.46 -12.12 -3.12
N THR A 50 22.62 -11.22 -2.63
CA THR A 50 22.98 -10.26 -1.58
C THR A 50 22.36 -10.65 -0.25
N PHE A 51 22.89 -10.14 0.87
CA PHE A 51 22.28 -10.29 2.20
C PHE A 51 20.79 -9.87 2.22
N TRP A 52 20.47 -8.75 1.55
CA TRP A 52 19.10 -8.23 1.43
C TRP A 52 18.17 -9.12 0.60
N GLY A 53 18.73 -10.04 -0.20
CA GLY A 53 17.97 -11.00 -1.00
C GLY A 53 17.74 -12.35 -0.33
N LEU A 54 18.25 -12.57 0.89
CA LEU A 54 18.01 -13.79 1.67
C LEU A 54 16.52 -13.95 2.03
N PRO A 55 16.02 -15.19 2.09
CA PRO A 55 14.66 -15.43 2.59
C PRO A 55 14.40 -14.70 3.92
N ILE A 56 13.17 -14.27 4.14
CA ILE A 56 12.73 -13.45 5.28
C ILE A 56 13.30 -12.03 5.23
N VAL A 57 14.63 -11.83 5.12
CA VAL A 57 15.24 -10.49 5.01
C VAL A 57 14.68 -9.73 3.80
N ARG A 58 14.62 -10.39 2.64
CA ARG A 58 14.03 -9.79 1.42
C ARG A 58 12.57 -9.40 1.61
N GLY A 59 11.81 -10.16 2.41
CA GLY A 59 10.41 -9.84 2.69
C GLY A 59 10.27 -8.55 3.48
N THR A 60 11.11 -8.34 4.50
CA THR A 60 11.17 -7.09 5.26
C THR A 60 11.59 -5.92 4.36
N VAL A 61 12.63 -6.12 3.52
CA VAL A 61 13.06 -5.08 2.56
C VAL A 61 11.95 -4.73 1.58
N MET A 62 11.30 -5.73 0.97
CA MET A 62 10.20 -5.51 0.04
C MET A 62 9.01 -4.79 0.69
N PHE A 63 8.72 -5.08 1.96
CA PHE A 63 7.70 -4.37 2.71
C PHE A 63 8.04 -2.89 2.89
N VAL A 64 9.26 -2.58 3.33
CA VAL A 64 9.72 -1.19 3.48
C VAL A 64 9.74 -0.46 2.13
N GLU A 65 10.20 -1.13 1.06
CA GLU A 65 10.16 -0.58 -0.30
C GLU A 65 8.73 -0.32 -0.78
N ALA A 66 7.78 -1.21 -0.49
CA ALA A 66 6.38 -1.03 -0.85
C ALA A 66 5.77 0.18 -0.12
N LEU A 67 6.03 0.33 1.18
CA LEU A 67 5.57 1.49 1.95
C LEU A 67 6.15 2.80 1.41
N THR A 68 7.46 2.84 1.21
CA THR A 68 8.14 4.07 0.75
C THR A 68 7.75 4.44 -0.68
N THR A 69 7.62 3.46 -1.57
CA THR A 69 7.17 3.67 -2.95
C THR A 69 5.70 4.11 -2.98
N GLY A 70 4.86 3.45 -2.18
CA GLY A 70 3.43 3.79 -2.08
C GLY A 70 3.21 5.22 -1.57
N MET A 71 3.94 5.63 -0.53
CA MET A 71 3.87 7.01 -0.01
C MET A 71 4.29 8.02 -1.07
N LYS A 72 5.45 7.80 -1.73
CA LYS A 72 5.92 8.69 -2.80
C LYS A 72 4.92 8.79 -3.95
N ALA A 73 4.34 7.66 -4.36
CA ALA A 73 3.33 7.64 -5.42
C ALA A 73 2.05 8.40 -5.02
N THR A 74 1.59 8.25 -3.78
CA THR A 74 0.42 8.99 -3.27
C THR A 74 0.68 10.49 -3.21
N THR A 75 1.85 10.92 -2.69
CA THR A 75 2.24 12.33 -2.69
C THR A 75 2.32 12.88 -4.12
N ARG A 76 2.99 12.14 -5.02
CA ARG A 76 3.12 12.57 -6.42
C ARG A 76 1.78 12.63 -7.14
N SER A 77 0.86 11.72 -6.87
CA SER A 77 -0.47 11.76 -7.46
C SER A 77 -1.28 12.98 -6.99
N ALA A 78 -1.13 13.41 -5.74
CA ALA A 78 -1.75 14.63 -5.23
C ALA A 78 -1.21 15.88 -5.93
N GLU A 79 0.11 15.97 -6.12
CA GLU A 79 0.75 17.05 -6.90
C GLU A 79 0.23 17.09 -8.34
N LEU A 80 0.16 15.93 -9.02
CA LEU A 80 -0.33 15.85 -10.40
C LEU A 80 -1.81 16.16 -10.54
N PHE A 81 -2.62 15.82 -9.56
CA PHE A 81 -4.03 16.14 -9.53
C PHE A 81 -4.26 17.65 -9.41
N GLY A 82 -3.29 18.38 -8.85
CA GLY A 82 -3.37 19.83 -8.65
C GLY A 82 -4.05 20.21 -7.33
N GLU A 83 -4.27 19.27 -6.43
CA GLU A 83 -4.50 19.57 -5.03
C GLU A 83 -3.16 19.97 -4.41
N GLY A 84 -2.80 21.23 -4.58
CA GLY A 84 -1.83 21.84 -3.68
C GLY A 84 -2.36 21.69 -2.26
N PHE A 85 -1.50 21.36 -1.31
CA PHE A 85 -1.86 21.44 0.09
C PHE A 85 -2.03 22.91 0.45
N ASP A 86 -3.22 23.46 0.21
CA ASP A 86 -3.56 24.88 0.43
C ASP A 86 -3.58 25.27 1.92
N GLU A 87 -3.35 24.31 2.81
CA GLU A 87 -3.23 24.59 4.23
C GLU A 87 -1.90 25.28 4.55
N GLU A 88 -1.98 26.49 5.10
CA GLU A 88 -0.79 27.16 5.59
C GLU A 88 -0.08 26.29 6.65
N PRO A 89 1.25 26.05 6.50
CA PRO A 89 2.01 25.27 7.47
C PRO A 89 1.86 25.84 8.88
N THR A 90 1.66 24.97 9.87
CA THR A 90 1.56 25.34 11.27
C THR A 90 2.84 26.00 11.76
N LYS A 91 2.76 26.79 12.85
CA LYS A 91 3.93 27.43 13.45
C LYS A 91 5.02 26.41 13.84
N PHE A 92 4.61 25.20 14.23
CA PHE A 92 5.51 24.10 14.56
C PHE A 92 6.22 23.55 13.31
N GLU A 93 5.52 23.37 12.23
CA GLU A 93 6.10 22.92 10.96
C GLU A 93 7.05 23.95 10.36
N LYS A 94 6.70 25.24 10.40
CA LYS A 94 7.60 26.34 9.99
C LYS A 94 8.88 26.35 10.82
N TRP A 95 8.79 26.23 12.15
CA TRP A 95 9.95 26.16 13.04
C TRP A 95 10.85 24.94 12.76
N LEU A 96 10.24 23.76 12.50
CA LEU A 96 10.98 22.56 12.13
C LEU A 96 11.64 22.73 10.74
N ALA A 97 10.94 23.31 9.79
CA ALA A 97 11.44 23.57 8.43
C ALA A 97 12.72 24.43 8.46
N GLU A 98 12.70 25.53 9.21
CA GLU A 98 13.87 26.38 9.42
C GLU A 98 15.02 25.63 10.11
N LYS A 99 14.73 24.84 11.15
CA LYS A 99 15.74 24.10 11.93
C LYS A 99 16.43 23.01 11.11
N PHE A 100 15.72 22.33 10.21
CA PHE A 100 16.26 21.23 9.40
C PHE A 100 16.60 21.63 7.97
N ASN A 101 16.43 22.90 7.62
CA ASN A 101 16.67 23.44 6.25
C ASN A 101 15.94 22.61 5.17
N LYS A 102 14.67 22.33 5.41
CA LYS A 102 13.77 21.57 4.52
C LYS A 102 12.52 22.38 4.21
N SER A 103 11.80 22.02 3.15
CA SER A 103 10.52 22.67 2.85
C SER A 103 9.51 22.38 3.99
N ALA A 104 8.58 23.30 4.23
CA ALA A 104 7.51 23.09 5.21
C ALA A 104 6.65 21.88 4.85
N MET A 105 6.47 21.60 3.56
CA MET A 105 5.77 20.44 3.02
C MET A 105 6.45 19.11 3.39
N ASP A 106 7.79 19.02 3.21
CA ASP A 106 8.55 17.82 3.59
C ASP A 106 8.45 17.54 5.09
N ILE A 107 8.43 18.60 5.89
CA ILE A 107 8.27 18.49 7.35
C ILE A 107 6.85 18.04 7.70
N ALA A 108 5.82 18.65 7.12
CA ALA A 108 4.43 18.27 7.35
C ALA A 108 4.20 16.79 7.00
N LEU A 109 4.70 16.34 5.84
CA LEU A 109 4.65 14.95 5.43
C LEU A 109 5.40 14.04 6.42
N GLY A 110 6.59 14.44 6.85
CA GLY A 110 7.38 13.70 7.84
C GLY A 110 6.65 13.55 9.17
N VAL A 111 6.05 14.63 9.68
CA VAL A 111 5.24 14.63 10.91
C VAL A 111 4.01 13.72 10.74
N ALA A 112 3.29 13.84 9.62
CA ALA A 112 2.13 12.99 9.33
C ALA A 112 2.50 11.49 9.33
N VAL A 113 3.64 11.13 8.74
CA VAL A 113 4.14 9.75 8.74
C VAL A 113 4.46 9.26 10.15
N VAL A 114 5.15 10.07 10.96
CA VAL A 114 5.45 9.71 12.35
C VAL A 114 4.16 9.50 13.14
N LEU A 115 3.20 10.41 13.02
CA LEU A 115 1.89 10.28 13.68
C LEU A 115 1.14 9.03 13.22
N ALA A 116 1.15 8.72 11.92
CA ALA A 116 0.53 7.52 11.38
C ALA A 116 1.18 6.24 11.93
N VAL A 117 2.51 6.20 12.04
CA VAL A 117 3.24 5.06 12.64
C VAL A 117 2.91 4.92 14.12
N VAL A 118 2.91 6.01 14.88
CA VAL A 118 2.55 6.01 16.30
C VAL A 118 1.11 5.51 16.50
N LEU A 119 0.18 5.99 15.68
CA LEU A 119 -1.22 5.55 15.71
C LEU A 119 -1.35 4.07 15.35
N ALA A 120 -0.64 3.60 14.31
CA ALA A 120 -0.66 2.19 13.91
C ALA A 120 -0.10 1.27 15.00
N VAL A 121 1.03 1.64 15.62
CA VAL A 121 1.61 0.90 16.76
C VAL A 121 0.66 0.92 17.95
N GLY A 122 0.07 2.07 18.26
CA GLY A 122 -0.93 2.24 19.33
C GLY A 122 -2.14 1.33 19.11
N LEU A 123 -2.69 1.35 17.91
CA LEU A 123 -3.93 0.64 17.58
C LEU A 123 -3.72 -0.87 17.43
N PHE A 124 -2.63 -1.31 16.79
CA PHE A 124 -2.43 -2.72 16.42
C PHE A 124 -1.44 -3.49 17.30
N VAL A 125 -0.66 -2.81 18.13
CA VAL A 125 0.26 -3.48 19.07
C VAL A 125 -0.11 -3.16 20.51
N LEU A 126 -0.24 -1.87 20.85
CA LEU A 126 -0.49 -1.44 22.21
C LEU A 126 -1.91 -1.81 22.69
N LEU A 127 -2.94 -1.44 21.94
CA LEU A 127 -4.34 -1.61 22.33
C LEU A 127 -4.72 -3.11 22.54
N PRO A 128 -4.38 -4.07 21.64
CA PRO A 128 -4.64 -5.49 21.89
C PRO A 128 -3.96 -6.01 23.16
N SER A 129 -2.72 -5.57 23.43
CA SER A 129 -1.98 -5.94 24.63
C SER A 129 -2.60 -5.36 25.90
N LEU A 130 -3.13 -4.14 25.85
CA LEU A 130 -3.88 -3.52 26.95
C LEU A 130 -5.20 -4.26 27.20
N VAL A 131 -5.98 -4.54 26.15
CA VAL A 131 -7.24 -5.29 26.28
C VAL A 131 -7.00 -6.65 26.93
N SER A 132 -5.95 -7.37 26.49
CA SER A 132 -5.59 -8.65 27.10
C SER A 132 -5.24 -8.55 28.59
N GLN A 133 -4.74 -7.41 29.07
CA GLN A 133 -4.40 -7.20 30.47
C GLN A 133 -5.65 -7.07 31.37
N PHE A 134 -6.75 -6.58 30.82
CA PHE A 134 -8.01 -6.43 31.57
C PHE A 134 -8.86 -7.70 31.64
N ILE A 135 -8.46 -8.75 30.90
CA ILE A 135 -9.16 -10.05 30.96
C ILE A 135 -8.76 -10.76 32.25
N PRO A 136 -9.73 -11.16 33.11
CA PRO A 136 -9.43 -11.89 34.35
C PRO A 136 -9.03 -13.34 34.03
N TRP A 137 -7.75 -13.54 33.75
CA TRP A 137 -7.20 -14.85 33.50
C TRP A 137 -7.20 -15.68 34.79
N GLY A 138 -7.81 -16.86 34.75
CA GLY A 138 -7.74 -17.81 35.88
C GLY A 138 -6.33 -18.36 36.10
N GLU A 139 -6.04 -18.81 37.33
CA GLU A 139 -4.79 -19.49 37.61
C GLU A 139 -4.62 -20.72 36.69
N GLY A 140 -3.42 -20.90 36.14
CA GLY A 140 -3.13 -22.01 35.21
C GLY A 140 -3.61 -21.80 33.76
N THR A 141 -4.17 -20.63 33.40
CA THR A 141 -4.54 -20.37 32.00
C THR A 141 -3.33 -20.53 31.08
N PRO A 142 -3.38 -21.38 30.02
CA PRO A 142 -2.28 -21.61 29.12
C PRO A 142 -1.85 -20.30 28.42
N THR A 143 -0.55 -20.07 28.31
CA THR A 143 0.03 -18.87 27.68
C THR A 143 -0.38 -18.73 26.22
N ILE A 144 -0.55 -19.86 25.52
CA ILE A 144 -1.05 -19.90 24.14
C ILE A 144 -2.46 -19.27 24.02
N LEU A 145 -3.34 -19.52 24.99
CA LEU A 145 -4.70 -18.96 24.98
C LEU A 145 -4.67 -17.44 25.17
N LYS A 146 -3.83 -16.94 26.07
CA LYS A 146 -3.62 -15.51 26.27
C LYS A 146 -3.10 -14.82 24.98
N SER A 147 -2.11 -15.43 24.32
CA SER A 147 -1.55 -14.92 23.06
C SER A 147 -2.56 -14.98 21.90
N LEU A 148 -3.33 -16.05 21.80
CA LEU A 148 -4.39 -16.18 20.78
C LEU A 148 -5.49 -15.13 20.99
N THR A 149 -5.91 -14.89 22.22
CA THR A 149 -6.90 -13.85 22.53
C THR A 149 -6.39 -12.46 22.14
N GLU A 150 -5.13 -12.13 22.46
CA GLU A 150 -4.51 -10.89 22.03
C GLU A 150 -4.47 -10.79 20.49
N GLY A 151 -4.14 -11.88 19.81
CA GLY A 151 -4.11 -11.93 18.35
C GLY A 151 -5.49 -11.78 17.71
N VAL A 152 -6.52 -12.43 18.25
CA VAL A 152 -7.91 -12.28 17.79
C VAL A 152 -8.42 -10.86 18.03
N THR A 153 -8.11 -10.27 19.20
CA THR A 153 -8.44 -8.87 19.49
C THR A 153 -7.81 -7.92 18.46
N ARG A 154 -6.55 -8.15 18.10
CA ARG A 154 -5.86 -7.40 17.05
C ARG A 154 -6.58 -7.51 15.69
N LEU A 155 -6.99 -8.72 15.33
CA LEU A 155 -7.73 -8.96 14.09
C LEU A 155 -9.07 -8.24 14.08
N ILE A 156 -9.81 -8.25 15.18
CA ILE A 156 -11.09 -7.54 15.32
C ILE A 156 -10.87 -6.03 15.17
N ILE A 157 -9.87 -5.47 15.85
CA ILE A 157 -9.51 -4.04 15.75
C ILE A 157 -9.15 -3.69 14.30
N PHE A 158 -8.35 -4.53 13.62
CA PHE A 158 -7.97 -4.32 12.24
C PHE A 158 -9.17 -4.32 11.28
N LEU A 159 -10.04 -5.32 11.38
CA LEU A 159 -11.24 -5.40 10.55
C LEU A 159 -12.19 -4.22 10.82
N GLY A 160 -12.36 -3.84 12.09
CA GLY A 160 -13.12 -2.67 12.50
C GLY A 160 -12.55 -1.38 11.89
N TYR A 161 -11.24 -1.17 12.00
CA TYR A 161 -10.53 -0.03 11.42
C TYR A 161 -10.74 0.06 9.91
N ILE A 162 -10.47 -1.03 9.16
CA ILE A 162 -10.66 -1.06 7.71
C ILE A 162 -12.12 -0.78 7.34
N SER A 163 -13.08 -1.30 8.10
CA SER A 163 -14.50 -1.08 7.86
C SER A 163 -14.90 0.39 8.05
N VAL A 164 -14.37 1.04 9.09
CA VAL A 164 -14.64 2.44 9.39
C VAL A 164 -14.05 3.37 8.33
N ILE A 165 -12.76 3.18 7.97
CA ILE A 165 -12.14 4.03 6.94
C ILE A 165 -12.77 3.83 5.55
N ALA A 166 -13.30 2.63 5.25
CA ALA A 166 -14.01 2.34 4.00
C ALA A 166 -15.33 3.14 3.83
N LEU A 167 -15.84 3.78 4.90
CA LEU A 167 -16.99 4.66 4.86
C LEU A 167 -16.63 6.09 4.43
N MET A 168 -15.37 6.48 4.54
CA MET A 168 -14.90 7.80 4.13
C MET A 168 -14.99 7.94 2.60
N LYS A 169 -15.42 9.11 2.11
CA LYS A 169 -15.65 9.35 0.67
C LYS A 169 -14.36 9.18 -0.15
N ASP A 170 -13.26 9.73 0.33
CA ASP A 170 -11.98 9.71 -0.36
C ASP A 170 -11.38 8.29 -0.41
N VAL A 171 -11.47 7.56 0.72
CA VAL A 171 -11.05 6.15 0.79
C VAL A 171 -11.93 5.28 -0.12
N LYS A 172 -13.24 5.54 -0.17
CA LYS A 172 -14.14 4.83 -1.08
C LYS A 172 -13.73 5.04 -2.54
N ARG A 173 -13.36 6.28 -2.91
CA ARG A 173 -12.90 6.62 -4.25
C ARG A 173 -11.57 5.95 -4.58
N LEU A 174 -10.62 5.97 -3.64
CA LEU A 174 -9.36 5.21 -3.74
C LEU A 174 -9.61 3.71 -3.97
N TYR A 175 -10.59 3.12 -3.26
CA TYR A 175 -10.97 1.71 -3.42
C TYR A 175 -11.66 1.41 -4.75
N MET A 176 -12.25 2.40 -5.43
CA MET A 176 -12.75 2.27 -6.80
C MET A 176 -11.58 2.17 -7.79
N TYR A 177 -10.53 3.00 -7.65
CA TYR A 177 -9.29 2.88 -8.44
C TYR A 177 -8.58 1.54 -8.20
N HIS A 178 -8.59 1.03 -6.97
CA HIS A 178 -8.08 -0.31 -6.68
C HIS A 178 -8.90 -1.41 -7.40
N GLY A 179 -10.21 -1.25 -7.47
CA GLY A 179 -11.06 -2.11 -8.30
C GLY A 179 -10.75 -2.00 -9.79
N ALA A 180 -10.45 -0.80 -10.29
CA ALA A 180 -10.05 -0.57 -11.68
C ALA A 180 -8.74 -1.26 -12.04
N GLU A 181 -7.74 -1.18 -11.15
CA GLU A 181 -6.48 -1.92 -11.26
C GLU A 181 -6.72 -3.41 -11.44
N HIS A 182 -7.49 -4.02 -10.52
CA HIS A 182 -7.77 -5.46 -10.55
C HIS A 182 -8.51 -5.90 -11.82
N LYS A 183 -9.53 -5.16 -12.23
CA LYS A 183 -10.30 -5.44 -13.46
C LYS A 183 -9.43 -5.35 -14.71
N THR A 184 -8.54 -4.36 -14.78
CA THR A 184 -7.59 -4.19 -15.89
C THR A 184 -6.60 -5.35 -15.96
N ILE A 185 -6.01 -5.75 -14.83
CA ILE A 185 -5.10 -6.91 -14.78
C ILE A 185 -5.85 -8.19 -15.16
N ALA A 186 -7.06 -8.40 -14.64
CA ALA A 186 -7.86 -9.57 -14.96
C ALA A 186 -8.25 -9.64 -16.44
N CYS A 187 -8.60 -8.50 -17.07
CA CYS A 187 -8.88 -8.40 -18.49
C CYS A 187 -7.67 -8.86 -19.33
N TYR A 188 -6.48 -8.35 -19.02
CA TYR A 188 -5.25 -8.76 -19.69
C TYR A 188 -4.92 -10.25 -19.49
N GLU A 189 -5.14 -10.81 -18.30
CA GLU A 189 -4.87 -12.22 -18.01
C GLU A 189 -5.80 -13.17 -18.75
N HIS A 190 -6.99 -12.72 -19.11
CA HIS A 190 -7.94 -13.45 -19.95
C HIS A 190 -7.72 -13.20 -21.44
N GLU A 191 -6.64 -12.49 -21.81
CA GLU A 191 -6.26 -12.21 -23.21
C GLU A 191 -7.35 -11.45 -23.97
N ALA A 192 -8.18 -10.68 -23.24
CA ALA A 192 -9.16 -9.80 -23.83
C ALA A 192 -8.53 -8.46 -24.20
N GLU A 193 -9.09 -7.79 -25.19
CA GLU A 193 -8.68 -6.44 -25.55
C GLU A 193 -8.87 -5.48 -24.35
N LEU A 194 -7.85 -4.68 -24.05
CA LEU A 194 -7.85 -3.74 -22.95
C LEU A 194 -8.68 -2.50 -23.28
N THR A 195 -9.99 -2.63 -23.19
CA THR A 195 -10.95 -1.51 -23.25
C THR A 195 -11.71 -1.40 -21.95
N PRO A 196 -12.23 -0.20 -21.58
CA PRO A 196 -13.04 -0.03 -20.39
C PRO A 196 -14.24 -1.00 -20.35
N GLU A 197 -14.91 -1.21 -21.48
CA GLU A 197 -16.07 -2.09 -21.62
C GLU A 197 -15.73 -3.55 -21.33
N ASN A 198 -14.60 -4.02 -21.83
CA ASN A 198 -14.14 -5.39 -21.59
C ASN A 198 -13.68 -5.56 -20.15
N ALA A 199 -12.86 -4.64 -19.62
CA ALA A 199 -12.36 -4.71 -18.26
C ALA A 199 -13.49 -4.66 -17.23
N MET A 200 -14.57 -3.90 -17.46
CA MET A 200 -15.75 -3.86 -16.58
C MET A 200 -16.40 -5.23 -16.35
N ARG A 201 -16.25 -6.18 -17.27
CA ARG A 201 -16.85 -7.53 -17.16
C ARG A 201 -16.13 -8.44 -16.18
N TYR A 202 -14.89 -8.09 -15.76
CA TYR A 202 -14.08 -8.92 -14.88
C TYR A 202 -14.29 -8.56 -13.39
N SER A 203 -13.88 -9.48 -12.53
CA SER A 203 -13.98 -9.31 -11.09
C SER A 203 -12.99 -8.26 -10.57
N ARG A 204 -13.43 -7.44 -9.61
CA ARG A 204 -12.57 -6.56 -8.82
C ARG A 204 -11.77 -7.30 -7.74
N LEU A 205 -11.99 -8.60 -7.56
CA LEU A 205 -11.24 -9.44 -6.62
C LEU A 205 -10.10 -10.13 -7.38
N HIS A 206 -8.88 -9.98 -6.88
CA HIS A 206 -7.69 -10.53 -7.52
C HIS A 206 -6.81 -11.31 -6.55
N PRO A 207 -6.43 -12.57 -6.84
CA PRO A 207 -5.73 -13.45 -5.89
C PRO A 207 -4.29 -13.04 -5.57
N ARG A 208 -3.68 -12.18 -6.38
CA ARG A 208 -2.30 -11.70 -6.21
C ARG A 208 -2.20 -10.26 -5.72
N CYS A 209 -3.25 -9.73 -5.13
CA CYS A 209 -3.26 -8.38 -4.58
C CYS A 209 -2.40 -8.26 -3.32
N GLY A 210 -1.74 -7.11 -3.18
CA GLY A 210 -0.95 -6.77 -1.99
C GLY A 210 -1.74 -6.72 -0.69
N THR A 211 -3.07 -6.51 -0.73
CA THR A 211 -3.92 -6.55 0.48
C THR A 211 -3.99 -7.93 1.12
N ASN A 212 -3.76 -9.01 0.34
CA ASN A 212 -3.62 -10.36 0.90
C ASN A 212 -2.43 -10.45 1.85
N TYR A 213 -1.38 -9.66 1.64
CA TYR A 213 -0.22 -9.59 2.52
C TYR A 213 -0.59 -9.04 3.91
N LEU A 214 -1.44 -8.02 3.99
CA LEU A 214 -1.90 -7.45 5.27
C LEU A 214 -2.60 -8.52 6.13
N PHE A 215 -3.49 -9.30 5.52
CA PHE A 215 -4.14 -10.40 6.24
C PHE A 215 -3.12 -11.46 6.67
N LEU A 216 -2.18 -11.82 5.80
CA LEU A 216 -1.15 -12.81 6.12
C LEU A 216 -0.25 -12.34 7.27
N VAL A 217 0.13 -11.07 7.33
CA VAL A 217 0.87 -10.51 8.47
C VAL A 217 0.10 -10.69 9.77
N MET A 218 -1.23 -10.44 9.75
CA MET A 218 -2.08 -10.69 10.93
C MET A 218 -2.11 -12.16 11.32
N ALA A 219 -2.39 -13.07 10.38
CA ALA A 219 -2.48 -14.50 10.63
C ALA A 219 -1.13 -15.09 11.12
N VAL A 220 -0.05 -14.75 10.44
CA VAL A 220 1.30 -15.19 10.82
C VAL A 220 1.69 -14.62 12.18
N SER A 221 1.36 -13.35 12.48
CA SER A 221 1.64 -12.77 13.78
C SER A 221 0.90 -13.49 14.91
N ILE A 222 -0.35 -13.87 14.70
CA ILE A 222 -1.13 -14.65 15.70
C ILE A 222 -0.45 -15.98 16.00
N LEU A 223 -0.12 -16.74 14.96
CA LEU A 223 0.53 -18.05 15.10
C LEU A 223 1.94 -17.91 15.70
N PHE A 224 2.74 -16.97 15.22
CA PHE A 224 4.10 -16.74 15.69
C PHE A 224 4.13 -16.37 17.17
N PHE A 225 3.28 -15.43 17.60
CA PHE A 225 3.24 -15.02 19.01
C PHE A 225 2.52 -16.02 19.92
N ALA A 226 1.72 -16.95 19.39
CA ALA A 226 1.12 -18.01 20.16
C ALA A 226 2.15 -19.04 20.65
N ILE A 227 3.25 -19.26 19.92
CA ILE A 227 4.31 -20.19 20.29
C ILE A 227 5.42 -19.56 21.14
N LEU A 228 5.48 -18.23 21.21
CA LEU A 228 6.45 -17.54 22.06
C LEU A 228 5.99 -17.49 23.51
N PRO A 229 6.94 -17.49 24.49
CA PRO A 229 6.60 -17.28 25.88
C PRO A 229 5.80 -15.99 26.08
N TYR A 230 4.67 -16.08 26.76
CA TYR A 230 3.87 -14.92 27.12
C TYR A 230 4.42 -14.26 28.37
N SER A 231 4.82 -13.02 28.27
CA SER A 231 5.25 -12.25 29.44
C SER A 231 4.06 -11.56 30.10
N GLU A 232 3.91 -11.73 31.42
CA GLU A 232 2.91 -10.99 32.20
C GLU A 232 3.28 -9.51 32.30
N ASN A 233 4.56 -9.16 32.20
CA ASN A 233 5.00 -7.79 32.16
C ASN A 233 4.62 -7.14 30.84
N PHE A 234 3.78 -6.11 30.90
CA PHE A 234 3.23 -5.40 29.76
C PHE A 234 4.34 -4.82 28.84
N PHE A 235 5.35 -4.18 29.42
CA PHE A 235 6.42 -3.54 28.64
C PHE A 235 7.30 -4.56 27.91
N ILE A 236 7.62 -5.69 28.56
CA ILE A 236 8.38 -6.76 27.92
C ILE A 236 7.57 -7.36 26.79
N ARG A 237 6.29 -7.58 26.99
CA ARG A 237 5.38 -8.12 25.97
C ARG A 237 5.27 -7.16 24.79
N PHE A 238 5.05 -5.88 25.04
CA PHE A 238 4.99 -4.83 24.00
C PHE A 238 6.28 -4.76 23.19
N LEU A 239 7.43 -4.69 23.87
CA LEU A 239 8.74 -4.61 23.24
C LEU A 239 9.04 -5.87 22.40
N THR A 240 8.68 -7.05 22.89
CA THR A 240 8.81 -8.33 22.16
C THR A 240 7.98 -8.30 20.88
N ARG A 241 6.72 -7.81 20.91
CA ARG A 241 5.87 -7.67 19.72
C ARG A 241 6.51 -6.74 18.68
N LEU A 242 7.04 -5.61 19.14
CA LEU A 242 7.67 -4.63 18.26
C LEU A 242 8.98 -5.15 17.65
N LEU A 243 9.81 -5.82 18.46
CA LEU A 243 11.11 -6.36 18.02
C LEU A 243 10.95 -7.45 16.94
N PHE A 244 9.94 -8.30 17.06
CA PHE A 244 9.69 -9.37 16.09
C PHE A 244 8.84 -8.95 14.89
N LEU A 245 8.36 -7.69 14.81
CA LEU A 245 7.57 -7.21 13.69
C LEU A 245 8.28 -7.40 12.31
N PRO A 246 9.58 -7.07 12.15
CA PRO A 246 10.29 -7.31 10.89
C PRO A 246 10.35 -8.78 10.50
N LEU A 247 10.56 -9.66 11.48
CA LEU A 247 10.59 -11.10 11.25
C LEU A 247 9.22 -11.64 10.79
N VAL A 248 8.14 -11.21 11.45
CA VAL A 248 6.76 -11.55 11.07
C VAL A 248 6.46 -11.05 9.66
N ALA A 249 6.83 -9.81 9.32
CA ALA A 249 6.66 -9.26 7.99
C ALA A 249 7.41 -10.07 6.93
N GLY A 250 8.68 -10.41 7.20
CA GLY A 250 9.49 -11.24 6.31
C GLY A 250 8.91 -12.63 6.09
N LEU A 251 8.48 -13.30 7.17
CA LEU A 251 7.87 -14.63 7.11
C LEU A 251 6.55 -14.60 6.33
N SER A 252 5.71 -13.59 6.56
CA SER A 252 4.44 -13.39 5.86
C SER A 252 4.65 -13.20 4.35
N TYR A 253 5.72 -12.50 3.96
CA TYR A 253 6.09 -12.33 2.56
C TYR A 253 6.47 -13.68 1.90
N GLU A 254 7.24 -14.53 2.58
CA GLU A 254 7.58 -15.85 2.06
C GLU A 254 6.32 -16.73 1.90
N VAL A 255 5.41 -16.71 2.87
CA VAL A 255 4.12 -17.41 2.78
C VAL A 255 3.29 -16.89 1.60
N LEU A 256 3.18 -15.56 1.45
CA LEU A 256 2.49 -14.96 0.30
C LEU A 256 3.08 -15.42 -1.03
N LYS A 257 4.42 -15.38 -1.14
CA LYS A 257 5.14 -15.77 -2.34
C LYS A 257 4.91 -17.24 -2.71
N LEU A 258 4.95 -18.13 -1.73
CA LEU A 258 4.65 -19.54 -1.92
C LEU A 258 3.19 -19.75 -2.34
N ALA A 259 2.25 -19.08 -1.67
CA ALA A 259 0.83 -19.16 -2.01
C ALA A 259 0.52 -18.58 -3.40
N ALA A 260 1.22 -17.52 -3.82
CA ALA A 260 1.05 -16.90 -5.15
C ALA A 260 1.62 -17.76 -6.29
N SER A 261 2.61 -18.61 -6.00
CA SER A 261 3.27 -19.47 -7.00
C SER A 261 2.53 -20.78 -7.31
N SER A 262 1.53 -21.15 -6.51
CA SER A 262 0.83 -22.42 -6.58
C SER A 262 -0.69 -22.25 -6.70
N ASP A 263 -1.34 -23.17 -7.40
CA ASP A 263 -2.80 -23.27 -7.48
C ASP A 263 -3.35 -24.46 -6.65
N SER A 264 -2.52 -25.01 -5.75
CA SER A 264 -2.92 -26.07 -4.83
C SER A 264 -4.08 -25.65 -3.92
N LEU A 265 -4.80 -26.61 -3.38
CA LEU A 265 -5.89 -26.36 -2.42
C LEU A 265 -5.39 -25.56 -1.21
N LEU A 266 -4.20 -25.89 -0.68
CA LEU A 266 -3.59 -25.17 0.44
C LEU A 266 -3.33 -23.69 0.09
N ALA A 267 -2.79 -23.42 -1.10
CA ALA A 267 -2.56 -22.04 -1.56
C ALA A 267 -3.87 -21.26 -1.69
N ARG A 268 -4.95 -21.91 -2.15
CA ARG A 268 -6.29 -21.29 -2.20
C ARG A 268 -6.84 -20.97 -0.81
N ILE A 269 -6.70 -21.91 0.16
CA ILE A 269 -7.12 -21.69 1.54
C ILE A 269 -6.35 -20.50 2.16
N VAL A 270 -5.03 -20.43 1.96
CA VAL A 270 -4.20 -19.34 2.49
C VAL A 270 -4.58 -17.97 1.89
N ARG A 271 -4.97 -17.94 0.61
CA ARG A 271 -5.40 -16.69 -0.08
C ARG A 271 -6.85 -16.29 0.21
N ALA A 272 -7.72 -17.25 0.54
CA ALA A 272 -9.17 -17.01 0.66
C ALA A 272 -9.55 -15.88 1.64
N PRO A 273 -8.97 -15.79 2.86
CA PRO A 273 -9.32 -14.71 3.78
C PRO A 273 -8.86 -13.33 3.28
N GLY A 274 -7.69 -13.25 2.62
CA GLY A 274 -7.23 -12.01 1.99
C GLY A 274 -8.14 -11.58 0.83
N MET A 275 -8.64 -12.55 0.04
CA MET A 275 -9.69 -12.28 -0.97
C MET A 275 -10.97 -11.75 -0.32
N GLY A 276 -11.35 -12.29 0.86
CA GLY A 276 -12.47 -11.79 1.64
C GLY A 276 -12.29 -10.33 2.07
N LEU A 277 -11.06 -9.94 2.48
CA LEU A 277 -10.74 -8.56 2.84
C LEU A 277 -10.92 -7.58 1.66
N GLN A 278 -10.73 -8.04 0.42
CA GLN A 278 -10.91 -7.19 -0.77
C GLN A 278 -12.35 -6.73 -0.96
N TYR A 279 -13.37 -7.41 -0.42
CA TYR A 279 -14.74 -6.89 -0.42
C TYR A 279 -14.85 -5.55 0.31
N LEU A 280 -13.99 -5.30 1.32
CA LEU A 280 -13.90 -4.05 2.05
C LEU A 280 -12.96 -3.03 1.37
N THR A 281 -11.85 -3.50 0.81
CA THR A 281 -10.75 -2.66 0.29
C THR A 281 -10.78 -2.41 -1.21
N THR A 282 -11.82 -2.89 -1.92
CA THR A 282 -12.09 -2.58 -3.33
C THR A 282 -13.55 -2.19 -3.51
N ARG A 283 -13.84 -1.35 -4.50
CA ARG A 283 -15.19 -0.98 -4.92
C ARG A 283 -15.32 -1.10 -6.43
N GLU A 284 -16.57 -1.16 -6.93
CA GLU A 284 -16.82 -1.13 -8.37
C GLU A 284 -16.38 0.23 -8.93
N PRO A 285 -15.44 0.23 -9.91
CA PRO A 285 -14.98 1.45 -10.56
C PRO A 285 -15.98 1.93 -11.61
N THR A 286 -15.81 3.18 -12.02
CA THR A 286 -16.45 3.72 -13.22
C THR A 286 -15.58 3.44 -14.47
N PRO A 287 -16.14 3.46 -15.69
CA PRO A 287 -15.37 3.20 -16.93
C PRO A 287 -14.18 4.15 -17.11
N ASP A 288 -14.33 5.41 -16.73
CA ASP A 288 -13.27 6.44 -16.75
C ASP A 288 -12.12 6.11 -15.80
N MET A 289 -12.36 5.50 -14.65
CA MET A 289 -11.29 5.02 -13.77
C MET A 289 -10.54 3.82 -14.36
N ILE A 290 -11.22 2.97 -15.10
CA ILE A 290 -10.58 1.86 -15.82
C ILE A 290 -9.69 2.39 -16.94
N GLU A 291 -10.11 3.43 -17.66
CA GLU A 291 -9.27 4.10 -18.65
C GLU A 291 -7.91 4.53 -18.08
N VAL A 292 -7.92 5.16 -16.90
CA VAL A 292 -6.69 5.52 -16.17
C VAL A 292 -5.86 4.29 -15.85
N ALA A 293 -6.49 3.23 -15.35
CA ALA A 293 -5.79 1.99 -15.01
C ALA A 293 -5.18 1.31 -16.25
N ILE A 294 -5.85 1.35 -17.39
CA ILE A 294 -5.34 0.83 -18.69
C ILE A 294 -4.12 1.62 -19.14
N LYS A 295 -4.14 2.96 -19.05
CA LYS A 295 -2.98 3.80 -19.38
C LYS A 295 -1.78 3.48 -18.50
N ALA A 296 -1.96 3.40 -17.19
CA ALA A 296 -0.90 2.98 -16.26
C ALA A 296 -0.36 1.59 -16.58
N PHE A 297 -1.25 0.64 -16.90
CA PHE A 297 -0.88 -0.72 -17.24
C PHE A 297 -0.07 -0.79 -18.54
N ASN A 298 -0.50 -0.12 -19.61
CA ASN A 298 0.18 -0.09 -20.90
C ASN A 298 1.56 0.54 -20.77
N LEU A 299 1.68 1.65 -20.05
CA LEU A 299 2.96 2.30 -19.78
C LEU A 299 3.91 1.41 -18.96
N ALA A 300 3.40 0.65 -17.98
CA ALA A 300 4.20 -0.29 -17.23
C ALA A 300 4.69 -1.48 -18.07
N MET A 301 3.81 -2.01 -18.95
CA MET A 301 4.11 -3.20 -19.76
C MET A 301 4.97 -2.88 -20.98
N TYR A 302 4.73 -1.73 -21.60
CA TYR A 302 5.28 -1.36 -22.91
C TYR A 302 5.89 0.06 -22.90
N PRO A 303 6.83 0.35 -21.99
CA PRO A 303 7.38 1.71 -21.87
C PRO A 303 8.17 2.17 -23.09
N GLU A 304 8.52 1.23 -23.99
CA GLU A 304 9.33 1.50 -25.17
C GLU A 304 8.49 1.81 -26.41
N THR A 305 7.16 1.73 -26.35
CA THR A 305 6.31 2.13 -27.48
C THR A 305 6.41 3.64 -27.71
N ALA A 306 6.36 4.06 -28.99
CA ALA A 306 6.44 5.47 -29.34
C ALA A 306 5.31 6.31 -28.71
N GLU A 307 4.10 5.74 -28.65
CA GLU A 307 2.92 6.36 -28.03
C GLU A 307 3.12 6.59 -26.52
N ASN A 308 3.55 5.59 -25.78
CA ASN A 308 3.80 5.69 -24.35
C ASN A 308 4.97 6.65 -24.02
N ARG A 309 5.98 6.76 -24.91
CA ARG A 309 7.07 7.72 -24.75
C ARG A 309 6.59 9.16 -24.99
N ALA A 310 5.78 9.37 -26.01
CA ALA A 310 5.23 10.69 -26.32
C ALA A 310 4.32 11.19 -25.19
N GLU A 311 3.35 10.40 -24.74
CA GLU A 311 2.48 10.74 -23.61
C GLU A 311 3.25 11.03 -22.31
N ALA A 312 4.30 10.23 -22.00
CA ALA A 312 5.11 10.43 -20.81
C ALA A 312 5.99 11.69 -20.90
N ALA A 313 6.50 12.02 -22.09
CA ALA A 313 7.30 13.23 -22.33
C ALA A 313 6.43 14.51 -22.23
N GLU A 314 5.28 14.54 -22.90
CA GLU A 314 4.33 15.65 -22.83
C GLU A 314 3.83 15.91 -21.40
N SER A 315 3.57 14.82 -20.66
CA SER A 315 3.16 14.88 -19.25
C SER A 315 4.25 15.44 -18.34
N SER A 316 5.51 15.07 -18.58
CA SER A 316 6.66 15.54 -17.81
C SER A 316 6.94 17.03 -18.07
N GLU A 317 6.91 17.48 -19.34
CA GLU A 317 7.09 18.88 -19.71
C GLU A 317 5.97 19.77 -19.16
N ALA A 318 4.72 19.30 -19.22
CA ALA A 318 3.58 20.02 -18.66
C ALA A 318 3.68 20.17 -17.13
N ALA A 319 4.15 19.14 -16.43
CA ALA A 319 4.35 19.16 -14.99
C ALA A 319 5.51 20.09 -14.58
N GLU A 320 6.63 20.10 -15.33
CA GLU A 320 7.75 21.01 -15.10
C GLU A 320 7.37 22.47 -15.37
N THR A 321 6.60 22.72 -16.44
CA THR A 321 6.15 24.07 -16.79
C THR A 321 5.17 24.61 -15.74
N ALA A 322 4.29 23.78 -15.21
CA ALA A 322 3.38 24.15 -14.12
C ALA A 322 4.13 24.46 -12.83
N SER A 323 5.16 23.66 -12.50
CA SER A 323 6.01 23.88 -11.31
C SER A 323 6.87 25.15 -11.41
N GLN A 324 7.25 25.59 -12.63
CA GLN A 324 8.01 26.83 -12.87
C GLN A 324 7.12 28.07 -12.99
N ALA A 325 5.81 27.89 -13.24
CA ALA A 325 4.85 28.98 -13.37
C ALA A 325 4.27 29.46 -12.02
N GLU A 326 4.54 28.78 -10.90
CA GLU A 326 4.23 29.34 -9.59
C GLU A 326 5.19 30.51 -9.30
N PRO A 327 4.69 31.76 -9.23
CA PRO A 327 5.55 32.90 -8.96
C PRO A 327 6.11 32.81 -7.55
N THR A 328 7.43 32.78 -7.46
CA THR A 328 8.16 33.11 -6.23
C THR A 328 7.63 34.43 -5.67
N LYS A 329 6.71 34.35 -4.71
CA LYS A 329 6.29 35.49 -3.88
C LYS A 329 7.40 35.87 -2.90
N GLU A 330 8.58 36.14 -3.40
CA GLU A 330 9.70 36.74 -2.65
C GLU A 330 10.40 37.79 -3.51
N GLU A 331 9.67 38.88 -3.85
CA GLU A 331 10.28 40.17 -4.14
C GLU A 331 9.20 41.25 -4.08
N GLN A 332 8.76 41.54 -2.86
CA GLN A 332 8.18 42.85 -2.50
C GLN A 332 7.98 42.92 -0.97
N LYS A 333 9.07 43.15 -0.24
CA LYS A 333 9.06 44.10 0.89
C LYS A 333 10.49 44.44 1.32
#